data_2822a74a29454e2f1820ed576160be40
#
_entry.id   2822a74a29454e2f1820ed576160be40
#
_cell.length_a   1.000
_cell.length_b   1.000
_cell.length_c   1.000
_cell.angle_alpha   90.00
_cell.angle_beta   90.00
_cell.angle_gamma   90.00
#
_symmetry.space_group_name_H-M   'P 1'
#
loop_
_entity.id
_entity.type
_entity.pdbx_description
1 polymer ?
#
loop_
_entity_poly.entity_id
_entity_poly.type
_entity_poly.pdbx_seq_one_letter_code
_entity_poly.pdbx_strand_id
1 'polypeptide(L)'
;MESRIAIIGIIVEDIDASSKVNDILHDYGMYILGRMGIPYHEKGVNIISIAIDAPQDIINTLAGKLGKVEGISAKTTIFKECKNKFKNRKKLLTYCIQLW
;
A
#
# COMPACT_ATOMS: atom_id res chain seq x y z
N MET A 1 -20.70 2.28 -0.87
CA MET A 1 -19.71 1.19 -0.83
C MET A 1 -18.68 1.47 0.25
N GLU A 2 -18.47 0.52 1.13
CA GLU A 2 -17.50 0.70 2.21
C GLU A 2 -16.07 0.71 1.65
N SER A 3 -15.31 1.71 2.08
CA SER A 3 -13.90 1.72 1.77
C SER A 3 -13.13 0.92 2.83
N ARG A 4 -11.98 0.42 2.44
CA ARG A 4 -11.09 -0.33 3.31
C ARG A 4 -9.70 0.23 3.24
N ILE A 5 -8.98 0.13 4.35
CA ILE A 5 -7.58 0.53 4.40
C ILE A 5 -6.74 -0.66 3.94
N ALA A 6 -5.79 -0.39 3.06
CA ALA A 6 -4.87 -1.41 2.59
C ALA A 6 -3.46 -0.84 2.53
N ILE A 7 -2.50 -1.73 2.67
CA ILE A 7 -1.09 -1.41 2.49
C ILE A 7 -0.58 -2.25 1.34
N ILE A 8 0.06 -1.60 0.37
CA ILE A 8 0.68 -2.28 -0.76
C ILE A 8 2.18 -2.08 -0.65
N GLY A 9 2.90 -3.19 -0.51
CA GLY A 9 4.35 -3.20 -0.52
C GLY A 9 4.84 -3.58 -1.90
N ILE A 10 5.74 -2.78 -2.47
CA ILE A 10 6.27 -2.97 -3.82
C ILE A 10 7.79 -3.00 -3.75
N ILE A 11 8.39 -4.04 -4.33
CA ILE A 11 9.84 -4.10 -4.55
C ILE A 11 10.07 -3.94 -6.04
N VAL A 12 10.74 -2.87 -6.43
CA VAL A 12 11.08 -2.60 -7.82
C VAL A 12 12.49 -3.12 -8.06
N GLU A 13 12.58 -4.24 -8.75
CA GLU A 13 13.85 -4.89 -9.06
C GLU A 13 14.49 -4.33 -10.32
N ASP A 14 13.67 -3.86 -11.25
CA ASP A 14 14.10 -3.26 -12.50
C ASP A 14 13.78 -1.77 -12.47
N ILE A 15 14.81 -0.95 -12.49
CA ILE A 15 14.67 0.51 -12.46
C ILE A 15 13.77 1.02 -13.59
N ASP A 16 13.81 0.37 -14.75
CA ASP A 16 12.96 0.76 -15.88
C ASP A 16 11.47 0.59 -15.59
N ALA A 17 11.11 -0.24 -14.63
CA ALA A 17 9.73 -0.41 -14.22
C ALA A 17 9.21 0.72 -13.33
N SER A 18 10.10 1.56 -12.78
CA SER A 18 9.70 2.62 -11.85
C SER A 18 8.72 3.61 -12.45
N SER A 19 8.90 3.99 -13.71
CA SER A 19 8.00 4.94 -14.35
C SER A 19 6.60 4.37 -14.52
N LYS A 20 6.49 3.08 -14.86
CA LYS A 20 5.20 2.40 -15.00
C LYS A 20 4.48 2.33 -13.65
N VAL A 21 5.21 2.00 -12.59
CA VAL A 21 4.65 1.96 -11.23
C VAL A 21 4.15 3.35 -10.83
N ASN A 22 4.96 4.38 -11.06
CA ASN A 22 4.58 5.74 -10.72
C ASN A 22 3.36 6.21 -11.50
N ASP A 23 3.24 5.86 -12.77
CA ASP A 23 2.08 6.22 -13.59
C ASP A 23 0.80 5.55 -13.07
N ILE A 24 0.89 4.26 -12.70
CA ILE A 24 -0.25 3.54 -12.13
C ILE A 24 -0.66 4.18 -10.81
N LEU A 25 0.29 4.48 -9.94
CA LEU A 25 0.00 5.07 -8.64
C LEU A 25 -0.58 6.48 -8.79
N HIS A 26 -0.13 7.23 -9.78
CA HIS A 26 -0.66 8.56 -10.04
C HIS A 26 -2.16 8.50 -10.38
N ASP A 27 -2.58 7.52 -11.18
CA ASP A 27 -3.98 7.33 -11.54
C ASP A 27 -4.86 7.04 -10.33
N TYR A 28 -4.30 6.50 -9.26
CA TYR A 28 -5.02 6.16 -8.04
C TYR A 28 -4.73 7.13 -6.90
N GLY A 29 -4.14 8.30 -7.21
CA GLY A 29 -3.71 9.26 -6.21
C GLY A 29 -4.81 9.72 -5.25
N MET A 30 -6.06 9.78 -5.73
CA MET A 30 -7.19 10.19 -4.89
C MET A 30 -7.46 9.23 -3.73
N TYR A 31 -7.01 7.99 -3.84
CA TYR A 31 -7.20 6.98 -2.80
C TYR A 31 -5.98 6.84 -1.89
N ILE A 32 -4.85 7.39 -2.27
CA ILE A 32 -3.59 7.20 -1.55
C ILE A 32 -3.53 8.16 -0.36
N LEU A 33 -3.38 7.60 0.83
CA LEU A 33 -3.24 8.35 2.07
C LEU A 33 -1.80 8.80 2.29
N GLY A 34 -0.86 7.97 1.91
CA GLY A 34 0.55 8.25 2.05
C GLY A 34 1.38 7.25 1.30
N ARG A 35 2.62 7.62 1.02
CA ARG A 35 3.52 6.75 0.29
C ARG A 35 4.95 6.98 0.80
N MET A 36 5.70 5.91 0.86
CA MET A 36 7.10 5.93 1.26
C MET A 36 7.93 5.19 0.22
N GLY A 37 9.05 5.78 -0.17
CA GLY A 37 9.97 5.13 -1.09
C GLY A 37 11.37 5.15 -0.52
N ILE A 38 12.03 4.00 -0.55
CA ILE A 38 13.39 3.84 -0.06
C ILE A 38 14.22 3.19 -1.16
N PRO A 39 15.16 3.92 -1.79
CA PRO A 39 16.11 3.26 -2.69
C PRO A 39 17.13 2.47 -1.88
N TYR A 40 17.29 1.21 -2.21
CA TYR A 40 18.22 0.34 -1.52
C TYR A 40 19.32 -0.09 -2.49
N HIS A 41 20.40 0.68 -2.50
CA HIS A 41 21.47 0.53 -3.49
C HIS A 41 22.25 -0.77 -3.36
N GLU A 42 22.39 -1.30 -2.15
CA GLU A 42 23.15 -2.53 -1.92
C GLU A 42 22.57 -3.72 -2.67
N LYS A 43 21.25 -3.76 -2.85
CA LYS A 43 20.57 -4.82 -3.61
C LYS A 43 20.04 -4.34 -4.95
N GLY A 44 20.25 -3.08 -5.29
CA GLY A 44 19.80 -2.54 -6.56
C GLY A 44 18.29 -2.50 -6.73
N VAL A 45 17.55 -2.33 -5.63
CA VAL A 45 16.08 -2.29 -5.66
C VAL A 45 15.56 -1.01 -5.05
N ASN A 46 14.33 -0.66 -5.41
CA ASN A 46 13.56 0.38 -4.74
C ASN A 46 12.43 -0.26 -3.94
N ILE A 47 12.27 0.17 -2.71
CA ILE A 47 11.22 -0.31 -1.83
C ILE A 47 10.15 0.77 -1.74
N ILE A 48 8.92 0.44 -2.10
CA ILE A 48 7.80 1.38 -2.05
C ILE A 48 6.71 0.80 -1.16
N SER A 49 6.20 1.61 -0.25
CA SER A 49 5.07 1.25 0.60
C SER A 49 3.98 2.31 0.45
N ILE A 50 2.75 1.86 0.22
CA ILE A 50 1.62 2.74 -0.03
C ILE A 50 0.50 2.38 0.91
N ALA A 51 -0.06 3.40 1.57
CA ALA A 51 -1.29 3.24 2.35
C ALA A 51 -2.44 3.86 1.55
N ILE A 52 -3.51 3.10 1.37
CA ILE A 52 -4.67 3.57 0.62
C ILE A 52 -5.95 3.31 1.40
N ASP A 53 -6.97 4.10 1.10
CA ASP A 53 -8.32 3.90 1.57
C ASP A 53 -9.24 3.93 0.36
N ALA A 54 -9.76 2.77 -0.02
CA ALA A 54 -10.53 2.62 -1.26
C ALA A 54 -11.51 1.46 -1.14
N PRO A 55 -12.58 1.46 -1.98
CA PRO A 55 -13.43 0.28 -2.09
C PRO A 55 -12.63 -0.96 -2.49
N GLN A 56 -13.11 -2.12 -2.07
CA GLN A 56 -12.41 -3.39 -2.32
C GLN A 56 -12.12 -3.62 -3.79
N ASP A 57 -13.06 -3.29 -4.67
CA ASP A 57 -12.87 -3.48 -6.11
C ASP A 57 -11.75 -2.59 -6.67
N ILE A 58 -11.61 -1.38 -6.16
CA ILE A 58 -10.52 -0.48 -6.54
C ILE A 58 -9.18 -1.03 -6.07
N ILE A 59 -9.13 -1.53 -4.84
CA ILE A 59 -7.91 -2.15 -4.30
C ILE A 59 -7.50 -3.34 -5.16
N ASN A 60 -8.45 -4.19 -5.52
CA ASN A 60 -8.19 -5.36 -6.37
C ASN A 60 -7.71 -4.96 -7.76
N THR A 61 -8.31 -3.94 -8.33
CA THR A 61 -7.91 -3.44 -9.66
C THR A 61 -6.50 -2.89 -9.63
N LEU A 62 -6.17 -2.09 -8.62
CA LEU A 62 -4.83 -1.54 -8.47
C LEU A 62 -3.80 -2.66 -8.27
N ALA A 63 -4.09 -3.60 -7.38
CA ALA A 63 -3.20 -4.73 -7.14
C ALA A 63 -2.99 -5.56 -8.41
N GLY A 64 -4.04 -5.75 -9.20
CA GLY A 64 -3.93 -6.46 -10.47
C GLY A 64 -3.08 -5.74 -11.50
N LYS A 65 -3.21 -4.42 -11.59
CA LYS A 65 -2.37 -3.61 -12.49
C LYS A 65 -0.90 -3.67 -12.09
N LEU A 66 -0.62 -3.56 -10.80
CA LEU A 66 0.75 -3.65 -10.31
C LEU A 66 1.33 -5.05 -10.55
N GLY A 67 0.51 -6.08 -10.38
CA GLY A 67 0.96 -7.45 -10.61
C GLY A 67 1.33 -7.77 -12.05
N LYS A 68 0.87 -6.97 -13.01
CA LYS A 68 1.20 -7.14 -14.43
C LYS A 68 2.47 -6.44 -14.86
N VAL A 69 3.04 -5.60 -14.01
CA VAL A 69 4.28 -4.89 -14.36
C VAL A 69 5.45 -5.84 -14.16
N GLU A 70 6.25 -6.02 -15.21
CA GLU A 70 7.46 -6.81 -15.12
C GLU A 70 8.54 -6.06 -14.34
N GLY A 71 9.34 -6.80 -13.58
CA GLY A 71 10.44 -6.23 -12.82
C GLY A 71 10.06 -5.70 -11.45
N ILE A 72 8.85 -5.99 -10.99
CA ILE A 72 8.44 -5.66 -9.63
C ILE A 72 7.76 -6.84 -8.95
N SER A 73 7.76 -6.80 -7.62
CA SER A 73 6.98 -7.70 -6.78
C SER A 73 6.08 -6.85 -5.90
N ALA A 74 4.80 -7.15 -5.87
CA ALA A 74 3.84 -6.38 -5.08
C ALA A 74 2.99 -7.31 -4.23
N LYS A 75 2.75 -6.89 -2.98
CA LYS A 75 1.85 -7.59 -2.08
C LYS A 75 0.91 -6.60 -1.41
N THR A 76 -0.33 -7.00 -1.29
CA THR A 76 -1.38 -6.17 -0.70
C THR A 76 -1.87 -6.81 0.58
N THR A 77 -1.94 -6.01 1.64
CA THR A 77 -2.55 -6.40 2.90
C THR A 77 -3.75 -5.51 3.14
N ILE A 78 -4.92 -6.11 3.26
CA ILE A 78 -6.17 -5.39 3.49
C ILE A 78 -6.52 -5.49 4.96
N PHE A 79 -6.77 -4.33 5.57
CA PHE A 79 -7.21 -4.30 6.95
C PHE A 79 -8.69 -4.68 7.03
N LYS A 80 -8.98 -5.73 7.78
CA LYS A 80 -10.36 -6.13 8.04
C LYS A 80 -10.82 -5.45 9.30
N GLU A 81 -11.73 -4.52 9.14
CA GLU A 81 -12.30 -3.81 10.26
C GLU A 81 -13.15 -4.74 11.10
N CYS A 82 -12.81 -4.83 12.38
CA CYS A 82 -13.58 -5.61 13.33
C CYS A 82 -14.35 -4.63 14.23
N LYS A 83 -15.68 -4.58 14.06
CA LYS A 83 -16.53 -3.63 14.80
C LYS A 83 -16.39 -3.73 16.31
N ASN A 84 -16.09 -4.91 16.82
CA ASN A 84 -15.96 -5.12 18.26
C ASN A 84 -14.72 -4.49 18.87
N LYS A 85 -13.71 -4.18 18.06
CA LYS A 85 -12.48 -3.54 18.53
C LYS A 85 -12.66 -2.06 18.85
N PHE A 86 -13.73 -1.46 18.39
CA PHE A 86 -13.94 -0.02 18.56
C PHE A 86 -14.57 0.38 19.88
N LYS A 87 -14.94 -0.56 20.72
CA LYS A 87 -15.42 -0.25 22.07
C LYS A 87 -14.35 0.38 22.94
N ASN A 88 -13.07 0.26 22.56
CA ASN A 88 -11.95 0.80 23.32
C ASN A 88 -10.99 1.56 22.44
N ARG A 89 -11.45 2.68 21.88
CA ARG A 89 -10.61 3.54 21.03
C ARG A 89 -9.35 4.03 21.74
N LYS A 90 -9.46 4.35 23.02
CA LYS A 90 -8.31 4.79 23.80
C LYS A 90 -7.24 3.71 23.90
N LYS A 91 -7.66 2.47 24.09
CA LYS A 91 -6.75 1.34 24.18
C LYS A 91 -6.06 1.08 22.85
N LEU A 92 -6.77 1.23 21.75
CA LEU A 92 -6.21 1.04 20.41
C LEU A 92 -5.18 2.10 20.09
N LEU A 93 -5.48 3.36 20.41
CA LEU A 93 -4.55 4.46 20.19
C LEU A 93 -3.29 4.32 21.04
N THR A 94 -3.45 3.93 22.29
CA THR A 94 -2.32 3.69 23.20
C THR A 94 -1.43 2.57 22.66
N TYR A 95 -2.06 1.51 22.14
CA TYR A 95 -1.33 0.39 21.57
C TYR A 95 -0.53 0.79 20.34
N CYS A 96 -1.12 1.58 19.45
CA CYS A 96 -0.42 2.08 18.26
C CYS A 96 0.75 2.98 18.63
N ILE A 97 0.60 3.83 19.64
CA ILE A 97 1.66 4.72 20.11
C ILE A 97 2.81 3.91 20.71
N GLN A 98 2.51 2.83 21.41
CA GLN A 98 3.54 1.99 22.02
C GLN A 98 4.37 1.22 21.00
N LEU A 99 3.83 0.96 19.82
CA LEU A 99 4.53 0.26 18.77
C LEU A 99 5.55 1.15 18.03
N TRP A 100 5.49 2.44 18.25
CA TRP A 100 6.46 3.38 17.74
C TRP A 100 7.63 3.52 18.71
#